data_848bd10af648471605b77109cdc38d17
#
_entry.id   848bd10af648471605b77109cdc38d17
#
_cell.length_a   1.000
_cell.length_b   1.000
_cell.length_c   1.000
_cell.angle_alpha   90.00
_cell.angle_beta   90.00
_cell.angle_gamma   90.00
#
_symmetry.space_group_name_H-M   'P 1'
#
loop_
_entity.id
_entity.type
_entity.pdbx_description
1 polymer ?
#
loop_
_entity_poly.entity_id
_entity_poly.type
_entity_poly.pdbx_seq_one_letter_code
_entity_poly.pdbx_strand_id
1 'polypeptide(L)'
;MTNKNKTKRFSTLQARLKGMLLALSALLILANLYVFSETRQLARSYSEQQNQATWFLFQLSKEFSSLVSVTPFALENDQYRQKAELSYELTWSRFDLLLNAKEADSFMQLTGAREFFSALFQRYISLEPELWKLTSKRQAMVLTNQLESIYQDMITYVNVNFRIKSPIYQQQMDQARLLNQTQWFLMSLLFICALLVGYILHLESNYNKHLALTDALTKIKNRLAMTEDVNRQIESQTHFTVCLLDLNGFKQINDQYGHHAGDIALQTLAKRFENVECHCRAYRMGGDEFALILPQQRQEEMEQTLEAILSCFDEKITLSLETSVQLSASLGLASYPAQGSNFSELLKTADSNMYQMKFATQKRSIQL
;
A
#
# COMPACT_ATOMS: atom_id res chain seq x y z
N MET A 1 22.76 24.37 -23.89
CA MET A 1 23.41 23.28 -23.14
C MET A 1 22.91 23.10 -21.70
N THR A 2 22.18 24.02 -21.08
CA THR A 2 21.82 24.02 -19.65
C THR A 2 20.57 23.22 -19.26
N ASN A 3 19.64 22.95 -20.19
CA ASN A 3 18.36 22.29 -19.82
C ASN A 3 18.45 20.76 -19.81
N LYS A 4 19.25 20.18 -20.69
CA LYS A 4 19.48 18.70 -20.76
C LYS A 4 20.19 18.13 -19.50
N ASN A 5 21.04 18.95 -18.86
CA ASN A 5 21.74 18.57 -17.61
C ASN A 5 20.83 18.66 -16.37
N LYS A 6 19.83 19.57 -16.37
CA LYS A 6 18.86 19.67 -15.27
C LYS A 6 17.89 18.48 -15.28
N THR A 7 17.39 18.09 -16.45
CA THR A 7 16.47 16.93 -16.56
C THR A 7 17.16 15.60 -16.20
N LYS A 8 18.43 15.41 -16.61
CA LYS A 8 19.21 14.22 -16.27
C LYS A 8 19.54 14.13 -14.78
N ARG A 9 19.82 15.25 -14.12
CA ARG A 9 20.00 15.33 -12.65
C ARG A 9 18.70 15.06 -11.90
N PHE A 10 17.58 15.54 -12.39
CA PHE A 10 16.28 15.35 -11.76
C PHE A 10 15.85 13.87 -11.82
N SER A 11 16.01 13.20 -12.98
CA SER A 11 15.71 11.77 -13.12
C SER A 11 16.60 10.87 -12.26
N THR A 12 17.89 11.20 -12.13
CA THR A 12 18.81 10.43 -11.24
C THR A 12 18.49 10.65 -9.76
N LEU A 13 18.05 11.86 -9.37
CA LEU A 13 17.63 12.14 -8.00
C LEU A 13 16.35 11.36 -7.63
N GLN A 14 15.36 11.36 -8.53
CA GLN A 14 14.12 10.59 -8.36
C GLN A 14 14.39 9.08 -8.27
N ALA A 15 15.27 8.53 -9.11
CA ALA A 15 15.64 7.12 -9.06
C ALA A 15 16.32 6.75 -7.74
N ARG A 16 17.21 7.60 -7.21
CA ARG A 16 17.84 7.41 -5.90
C ARG A 16 16.83 7.48 -4.76
N LEU A 17 15.95 8.50 -4.79
CA LEU A 17 14.90 8.66 -3.77
C LEU A 17 13.95 7.46 -3.76
N LYS A 18 13.53 6.97 -4.92
CA LYS A 18 12.71 5.76 -5.08
C LYS A 18 13.42 4.54 -4.49
N GLY A 19 14.71 4.35 -4.81
CA GLY A 19 15.51 3.25 -4.24
C GLY A 19 15.63 3.32 -2.72
N MET A 20 15.86 4.51 -2.15
CA MET A 20 15.91 4.73 -0.70
C MET A 20 14.56 4.44 -0.03
N LEU A 21 13.44 4.90 -0.62
CA LEU A 21 12.10 4.64 -0.08
C LEU A 21 11.74 3.16 -0.13
N LEU A 22 12.13 2.44 -1.20
CA LEU A 22 11.92 0.98 -1.29
C LEU A 22 12.76 0.24 -0.25
N ALA A 23 14.02 0.61 -0.05
CA ALA A 23 14.87 0.03 0.98
C ALA A 23 14.33 0.31 2.39
N LEU A 24 13.87 1.53 2.66
CA LEU A 24 13.21 1.90 3.92
C LEU A 24 11.92 1.10 4.13
N SER A 25 11.09 0.93 3.09
CA SER A 25 9.87 0.12 3.16
C SER A 25 10.16 -1.34 3.49
N ALA A 26 11.22 -1.93 2.90
CA ALA A 26 11.64 -3.30 3.21
C ALA A 26 12.10 -3.42 4.68
N LEU A 27 12.87 -2.46 5.18
CA LEU A 27 13.31 -2.42 6.59
C LEU A 27 12.13 -2.26 7.54
N LEU A 28 11.14 -1.42 7.21
CA LEU A 28 9.92 -1.24 8.00
C LEU A 28 9.06 -2.51 8.00
N ILE A 29 8.99 -3.26 6.91
CA ILE A 29 8.30 -4.56 6.86
C ILE A 29 8.97 -5.55 7.82
N LEU A 30 10.30 -5.64 7.79
CA LEU A 30 11.04 -6.53 8.71
C LEU A 30 10.83 -6.11 10.18
N ALA A 31 10.86 -4.81 10.49
CA ALA A 31 10.59 -4.31 11.83
C ALA A 31 9.15 -4.62 12.29
N ASN A 32 8.15 -4.48 11.40
CA ASN A 32 6.76 -4.86 11.68
C ASN A 32 6.63 -6.36 11.97
N LEU A 33 7.29 -7.22 11.18
CA LEU A 33 7.28 -8.67 11.38
C LEU A 33 7.93 -9.06 12.71
N TYR A 34 9.02 -8.38 13.10
CA TYR A 34 9.69 -8.58 14.38
C TYR A 34 8.75 -8.21 15.54
N VAL A 35 8.18 -7.00 15.55
CA VAL A 35 7.25 -6.56 16.61
C VAL A 35 6.03 -7.47 16.68
N PHE A 36 5.50 -7.92 15.55
CA PHE A 36 4.40 -8.88 15.50
C PHE A 36 4.77 -10.24 16.12
N SER A 37 5.99 -10.74 15.87
CA SER A 37 6.50 -11.97 16.46
C SER A 37 6.59 -11.86 18.00
N GLU A 38 7.17 -10.73 18.50
CA GLU A 38 7.24 -10.45 19.94
C GLU A 38 5.86 -10.37 20.59
N THR A 39 4.92 -9.68 19.94
CA THR A 39 3.54 -9.59 20.43
C THR A 39 2.87 -10.97 20.51
N ARG A 40 3.09 -11.84 19.53
CA ARG A 40 2.59 -13.22 19.54
C ARG A 40 3.22 -14.05 20.64
N GLN A 41 4.53 -13.92 20.83
CA GLN A 41 5.25 -14.64 21.87
C GLN A 41 4.77 -14.22 23.26
N LEU A 42 4.62 -12.91 23.49
CA LEU A 42 4.08 -12.37 24.73
C LEU A 42 2.67 -12.92 25.00
N ALA A 43 1.79 -12.91 23.98
CA ALA A 43 0.41 -13.41 24.11
C ALA A 43 0.35 -14.91 24.43
N ARG A 44 1.21 -15.74 23.82
CA ARG A 44 1.29 -17.19 24.07
C ARG A 44 1.81 -17.47 25.48
N SER A 45 2.93 -16.88 25.85
CA SER A 45 3.53 -17.03 27.19
C SER A 45 2.53 -16.64 28.28
N TYR A 46 1.77 -15.57 28.07
CA TYR A 46 0.76 -15.10 28.99
C TYR A 46 -0.40 -16.11 29.16
N SER A 47 -0.93 -16.63 28.08
CA SER A 47 -2.04 -17.60 28.11
C SER A 47 -1.66 -18.92 28.82
N GLU A 48 -0.47 -19.42 28.52
CA GLU A 48 0.01 -20.69 29.12
C GLU A 48 0.31 -20.55 30.63
N GLN A 49 1.05 -19.53 31.04
CA GLN A 49 1.41 -19.29 32.43
C GLN A 49 0.20 -19.00 33.31
N GLN A 50 -0.72 -18.18 32.83
CA GLN A 50 -1.93 -17.87 33.59
C GLN A 50 -2.83 -19.08 33.76
N ASN A 51 -2.99 -19.89 32.72
CA ASN A 51 -3.82 -21.11 32.81
C ASN A 51 -3.24 -22.13 33.79
N GLN A 52 -1.93 -22.35 33.79
CA GLN A 52 -1.28 -23.29 34.68
C GLN A 52 -1.34 -22.83 36.13
N ALA A 53 -0.95 -21.61 36.43
CA ALA A 53 -0.99 -21.06 37.79
C ALA A 53 -2.43 -21.05 38.36
N THR A 54 -3.41 -20.61 37.54
CA THR A 54 -4.83 -20.65 37.94
C THR A 54 -5.33 -22.06 38.20
N TRP A 55 -4.87 -23.03 37.40
CA TRP A 55 -5.25 -24.44 37.59
C TRP A 55 -4.71 -24.99 38.90
N PHE A 56 -3.45 -24.77 39.28
CA PHE A 56 -2.89 -25.20 40.56
C PHE A 56 -3.65 -24.60 41.73
N LEU A 57 -3.92 -23.31 41.73
CA LEU A 57 -4.67 -22.64 42.78
C LEU A 57 -6.11 -23.14 42.87
N PHE A 58 -6.74 -23.36 41.71
CA PHE A 58 -8.11 -23.92 41.69
C PHE A 58 -8.16 -25.32 42.30
N GLN A 59 -7.22 -26.20 41.93
CA GLN A 59 -7.14 -27.54 42.49
C GLN A 59 -6.86 -27.52 44.00
N LEU A 60 -5.92 -26.69 44.44
CA LEU A 60 -5.64 -26.50 45.85
C LEU A 60 -6.88 -26.01 46.62
N SER A 61 -7.54 -24.98 46.11
CA SER A 61 -8.76 -24.44 46.71
C SER A 61 -9.89 -25.48 46.80
N LYS A 62 -10.07 -26.28 45.75
CA LYS A 62 -11.09 -27.32 45.67
C LYS A 62 -10.84 -28.43 46.74
N GLU A 63 -9.62 -28.97 46.76
CA GLU A 63 -9.28 -30.06 47.70
C GLU A 63 -9.30 -29.52 49.13
N PHE A 64 -8.81 -28.32 49.38
CA PHE A 64 -8.84 -27.74 50.73
C PHE A 64 -10.27 -27.43 51.21
N SER A 65 -11.13 -26.90 50.36
CA SER A 65 -12.55 -26.69 50.68
C SER A 65 -13.25 -28.02 50.99
N SER A 66 -12.90 -29.11 50.25
CA SER A 66 -13.40 -30.47 50.55
C SER A 66 -12.96 -30.94 51.92
N LEU A 67 -11.68 -30.76 52.30
CA LEU A 67 -11.13 -31.09 53.59
C LEU A 67 -11.87 -30.37 54.72
N VAL A 68 -12.01 -29.05 54.63
CA VAL A 68 -12.71 -28.23 55.62
C VAL A 68 -14.15 -28.71 55.80
N SER A 69 -14.84 -29.04 54.72
CA SER A 69 -16.24 -29.46 54.73
C SER A 69 -16.46 -30.84 55.33
N VAL A 70 -15.48 -31.75 55.22
CA VAL A 70 -15.59 -33.15 55.68
C VAL A 70 -15.09 -33.36 57.13
N THR A 71 -14.09 -32.59 57.56
CA THR A 71 -13.44 -32.69 58.84
C THR A 71 -14.40 -32.72 60.08
N PRO A 72 -15.47 -31.88 60.11
CA PRO A 72 -16.44 -31.92 61.24
C PRO A 72 -17.13 -33.29 61.47
N PHE A 73 -17.25 -34.03 60.35
CA PHE A 73 -17.95 -35.31 60.31
C PHE A 73 -17.02 -36.52 60.43
N ALA A 74 -15.71 -36.33 60.56
CA ALA A 74 -14.69 -37.36 60.50
C ALA A 74 -14.83 -38.47 61.58
N LEU A 75 -15.59 -38.23 62.67
CA LEU A 75 -15.88 -39.18 63.73
C LEU A 75 -17.29 -39.77 63.63
N GLU A 76 -18.08 -39.49 62.62
CA GLU A 76 -19.44 -40.03 62.49
C GLU A 76 -19.45 -41.47 61.97
N ASN A 77 -18.58 -41.72 60.98
CA ASN A 77 -18.39 -43.08 60.47
C ASN A 77 -17.01 -43.20 59.78
N ASP A 78 -16.57 -44.46 59.51
CA ASP A 78 -15.28 -44.72 58.84
C ASP A 78 -15.17 -44.10 57.43
N GLN A 79 -16.28 -43.98 56.76
CA GLN A 79 -16.28 -43.38 55.41
C GLN A 79 -15.93 -41.88 55.44
N TYR A 80 -16.47 -41.10 56.37
CA TYR A 80 -16.10 -39.72 56.56
C TYR A 80 -14.67 -39.54 57.04
N ARG A 81 -14.19 -40.46 57.90
CA ARG A 81 -12.81 -40.48 58.36
C ARG A 81 -11.83 -40.68 57.19
N GLN A 82 -12.04 -41.72 56.39
CA GLN A 82 -11.22 -41.98 55.20
C GLN A 82 -11.26 -40.84 54.21
N LYS A 83 -12.43 -40.21 54.03
CA LYS A 83 -12.57 -39.08 53.17
C LYS A 83 -11.81 -37.82 53.65
N ALA A 84 -11.80 -37.55 54.95
CA ALA A 84 -11.03 -36.50 55.58
C ALA A 84 -9.52 -36.73 55.42
N GLU A 85 -9.06 -37.96 55.69
CA GLU A 85 -7.67 -38.38 55.51
C GLU A 85 -7.23 -38.23 54.06
N LEU A 86 -8.01 -38.72 53.10
CA LEU A 86 -7.74 -38.57 51.66
C LEU A 86 -7.71 -37.09 51.22
N SER A 87 -8.68 -36.29 51.67
CA SER A 87 -8.72 -34.84 51.33
C SER A 87 -7.53 -34.09 51.93
N TYR A 88 -7.05 -34.54 53.12
CA TYR A 88 -5.82 -34.00 53.71
C TYR A 88 -4.60 -34.30 52.82
N GLU A 89 -4.40 -35.56 52.45
CA GLU A 89 -3.26 -35.95 51.60
C GLU A 89 -3.31 -35.28 50.23
N LEU A 90 -4.49 -35.16 49.61
CA LEU A 90 -4.67 -34.45 48.35
C LEU A 90 -4.32 -32.97 48.49
N THR A 91 -4.76 -32.31 49.55
CA THR A 91 -4.44 -30.91 49.83
C THR A 91 -2.95 -30.71 50.05
N TRP A 92 -2.32 -31.62 50.83
CA TRP A 92 -0.87 -31.65 51.03
C TRP A 92 -0.14 -31.75 49.69
N SER A 93 -0.51 -32.69 48.84
CA SER A 93 0.07 -32.88 47.52
C SER A 93 -0.11 -31.64 46.63
N ARG A 94 -1.25 -30.93 46.71
CA ARG A 94 -1.46 -29.69 45.94
C ARG A 94 -0.61 -28.55 46.45
N PHE A 95 -0.35 -28.44 47.75
CA PHE A 95 0.61 -27.48 48.31
C PHE A 95 2.03 -27.76 47.83
N ASP A 96 2.45 -29.03 47.88
CA ASP A 96 3.79 -29.45 47.46
C ASP A 96 4.00 -29.16 45.97
N LEU A 97 3.04 -29.53 45.12
CA LEU A 97 3.08 -29.20 43.67
C LEU A 97 3.12 -27.72 43.42
N LEU A 98 2.34 -26.90 44.14
CA LEU A 98 2.33 -25.44 43.97
C LEU A 98 3.69 -24.83 44.36
N LEU A 99 4.37 -25.35 45.36
CA LEU A 99 5.66 -24.83 45.85
C LEU A 99 6.86 -25.30 45.02
N ASN A 100 6.79 -26.52 44.43
CA ASN A 100 7.96 -27.19 43.86
C ASN A 100 7.87 -27.49 42.37
N ALA A 101 6.68 -27.40 41.74
CA ALA A 101 6.55 -27.63 40.31
C ALA A 101 7.06 -26.46 39.51
N LYS A 102 7.83 -26.74 38.44
CA LYS A 102 8.35 -25.71 37.50
C LYS A 102 7.24 -24.89 36.84
N GLU A 103 6.13 -25.50 36.61
CA GLU A 103 4.95 -24.89 36.00
C GLU A 103 4.29 -23.85 36.92
N ALA A 104 4.53 -23.91 38.22
CA ALA A 104 4.07 -22.93 39.20
C ALA A 104 5.10 -21.79 39.46
N ASP A 105 6.34 -21.89 38.93
CA ASP A 105 7.40 -20.95 39.20
C ASP A 105 7.02 -19.50 38.83
N SER A 106 6.33 -19.30 37.73
CA SER A 106 5.88 -17.95 37.31
C SER A 106 4.97 -17.28 38.35
N PHE A 107 4.20 -18.08 39.07
CA PHE A 107 3.36 -17.64 40.16
C PHE A 107 4.17 -17.43 41.47
N MET A 108 5.07 -18.34 41.77
CA MET A 108 5.89 -18.29 42.97
C MET A 108 6.98 -17.20 42.93
N GLN A 109 7.30 -16.65 41.75
CA GLN A 109 8.18 -15.48 41.59
C GLN A 109 7.50 -14.15 41.95
N LEU A 110 6.19 -14.14 42.19
CA LEU A 110 5.51 -12.97 42.74
C LEU A 110 6.12 -12.59 44.09
N THR A 111 6.36 -11.28 44.26
CA THR A 111 6.92 -10.77 45.52
C THR A 111 6.13 -11.24 46.74
N GLY A 112 6.74 -12.08 47.58
CA GLY A 112 6.13 -12.61 48.79
C GLY A 112 5.21 -13.82 48.60
N ALA A 113 5.00 -14.33 47.36
CA ALA A 113 4.11 -15.48 47.15
C ALA A 113 4.70 -16.77 47.74
N ARG A 114 5.98 -17.05 47.45
CA ARG A 114 6.67 -18.24 47.93
C ARG A 114 6.72 -18.28 49.44
N GLU A 115 7.07 -17.15 50.07
CA GLU A 115 7.11 -17.02 51.53
C GLU A 115 5.75 -17.24 52.15
N PHE A 116 4.70 -16.64 51.60
CA PHE A 116 3.33 -16.76 52.07
C PHE A 116 2.84 -18.22 52.01
N PHE A 117 2.94 -18.86 50.83
CA PHE A 117 2.47 -20.23 50.65
C PHE A 117 3.32 -21.24 51.42
N SER A 118 4.61 -21.02 51.58
CA SER A 118 5.46 -21.83 52.42
C SER A 118 5.06 -21.73 53.90
N ALA A 119 4.78 -20.54 54.40
CA ALA A 119 4.31 -20.34 55.76
C ALA A 119 2.93 -20.97 55.99
N LEU A 120 2.05 -20.83 55.00
CA LEU A 120 0.71 -21.43 55.04
C LEU A 120 0.81 -22.95 55.06
N PHE A 121 1.69 -23.53 54.23
CA PHE A 121 1.91 -24.99 54.21
C PHE A 121 2.52 -25.52 55.51
N GLN A 122 3.44 -24.78 56.11
CA GLN A 122 3.97 -25.18 57.44
C GLN A 122 2.87 -25.18 58.54
N ARG A 123 2.01 -24.17 58.55
CA ARG A 123 0.83 -24.15 59.44
C ARG A 123 -0.09 -25.36 59.17
N TYR A 124 -0.32 -25.70 57.92
CA TYR A 124 -1.14 -26.82 57.48
C TYR A 124 -0.55 -28.16 57.98
N ILE A 125 0.73 -28.42 57.75
CA ILE A 125 1.44 -29.63 58.19
C ILE A 125 1.41 -29.76 59.72
N SER A 126 1.50 -28.66 60.45
CA SER A 126 1.47 -28.72 61.94
C SER A 126 0.16 -29.25 62.48
N LEU A 127 -0.93 -29.28 61.71
CA LEU A 127 -2.22 -29.83 62.11
C LEU A 127 -2.36 -31.29 61.80
N GLU A 128 -1.42 -31.96 61.13
CA GLU A 128 -1.45 -33.37 60.79
C GLU A 128 -1.63 -34.28 61.99
N PRO A 129 -0.86 -34.14 63.12
CA PRO A 129 -1.02 -34.98 64.30
C PRO A 129 -2.39 -34.87 64.98
N GLU A 130 -3.05 -33.73 64.85
CA GLU A 130 -4.40 -33.50 65.39
C GLU A 130 -5.46 -34.30 64.61
N LEU A 131 -5.33 -34.36 63.25
CA LEU A 131 -6.24 -35.14 62.42
C LEU A 131 -6.18 -36.64 62.74
N TRP A 132 -4.97 -37.18 62.84
CA TRP A 132 -4.80 -38.65 63.19
C TRP A 132 -5.19 -39.04 64.59
N LYS A 133 -5.20 -38.09 65.53
CA LYS A 133 -5.53 -38.35 66.97
C LYS A 133 -6.94 -37.89 67.37
N LEU A 134 -7.82 -37.63 66.34
CA LEU A 134 -9.19 -37.27 66.66
C LEU A 134 -9.96 -38.31 67.45
N THR A 135 -10.43 -37.93 68.64
CA THR A 135 -11.22 -38.83 69.56
C THR A 135 -12.52 -38.17 70.00
N SER A 136 -12.71 -36.88 69.82
CA SER A 136 -13.92 -36.19 70.22
C SER A 136 -14.42 -35.21 69.17
N LYS A 137 -15.74 -35.01 69.15
CA LYS A 137 -16.41 -34.04 68.22
C LYS A 137 -15.94 -32.62 68.46
N ARG A 138 -15.55 -32.25 69.67
CA ARG A 138 -14.97 -30.94 69.99
C ARG A 138 -13.59 -30.75 69.34
N GLN A 139 -12.74 -31.79 69.35
CA GLN A 139 -11.45 -31.76 68.69
C GLN A 139 -11.60 -31.59 67.16
N ALA A 140 -12.55 -32.34 66.55
CA ALA A 140 -12.86 -32.20 65.14
C ALA A 140 -13.29 -30.73 64.74
N MET A 141 -14.10 -30.13 65.64
CA MET A 141 -14.55 -28.77 65.41
C MET A 141 -13.42 -27.71 65.57
N VAL A 142 -12.52 -27.94 66.55
CA VAL A 142 -11.32 -27.07 66.70
C VAL A 142 -10.41 -27.19 65.50
N LEU A 143 -10.11 -28.43 65.05
CA LEU A 143 -9.31 -28.68 63.87
C LEU A 143 -9.96 -28.03 62.59
N THR A 144 -11.28 -28.15 62.43
CA THR A 144 -11.99 -27.53 61.36
C THR A 144 -11.82 -26.00 61.33
N ASN A 145 -11.93 -25.34 62.49
CA ASN A 145 -11.75 -23.91 62.60
C ASN A 145 -10.31 -23.46 62.25
N GLN A 146 -9.31 -24.28 62.63
CA GLN A 146 -7.90 -24.01 62.28
C GLN A 146 -7.66 -24.19 60.78
N LEU A 147 -8.19 -25.26 60.18
CA LEU A 147 -8.13 -25.46 58.71
C LEU A 147 -8.88 -24.37 57.94
N GLU A 148 -10.08 -24.00 58.42
CA GLU A 148 -10.84 -22.88 57.81
C GLU A 148 -10.07 -21.57 57.86
N SER A 149 -9.37 -21.27 58.97
CA SER A 149 -8.53 -20.07 59.08
C SER A 149 -7.43 -20.07 58.03
N ILE A 150 -6.74 -21.18 57.80
CA ILE A 150 -5.68 -21.33 56.81
C ILE A 150 -6.27 -21.18 55.37
N TYR A 151 -7.44 -21.79 55.15
CA TYR A 151 -8.16 -21.68 53.88
C TYR A 151 -8.56 -20.23 53.55
N GLN A 152 -9.12 -19.51 54.52
CA GLN A 152 -9.53 -18.13 54.36
C GLN A 152 -8.33 -17.18 54.11
N ASP A 153 -7.19 -17.41 54.81
CA ASP A 153 -5.95 -16.71 54.56
C ASP A 153 -5.50 -16.91 53.11
N MET A 154 -5.53 -18.17 52.62
CA MET A 154 -5.21 -18.51 51.23
C MET A 154 -6.13 -17.80 50.25
N ILE A 155 -7.45 -17.90 50.42
CA ILE A 155 -8.44 -17.29 49.54
C ILE A 155 -8.31 -15.76 49.52
N THR A 156 -8.05 -15.16 50.67
CA THR A 156 -7.83 -13.73 50.79
C THR A 156 -6.59 -13.29 50.01
N TYR A 157 -5.46 -13.99 50.16
CA TYR A 157 -4.25 -13.75 49.45
C TYR A 157 -4.44 -13.87 47.93
N VAL A 158 -5.10 -14.95 47.47
CA VAL A 158 -5.41 -15.18 46.06
C VAL A 158 -6.30 -14.06 45.52
N ASN A 159 -7.33 -13.66 46.22
CA ASN A 159 -8.23 -12.60 45.81
C ASN A 159 -7.56 -11.22 45.72
N VAL A 160 -6.59 -10.93 46.59
CA VAL A 160 -5.86 -9.64 46.56
C VAL A 160 -4.85 -9.62 45.44
N ASN A 161 -4.10 -10.72 45.22
CA ASN A 161 -2.93 -10.71 44.32
C ASN A 161 -3.25 -11.21 42.89
N PHE A 162 -4.36 -11.96 42.69
CA PHE A 162 -4.76 -12.51 41.38
C PHE A 162 -5.94 -11.81 40.74
N ARG A 163 -6.44 -10.73 41.32
CA ARG A 163 -7.43 -9.91 40.65
C ARG A 163 -6.77 -9.21 39.45
N ILE A 164 -7.62 -8.83 38.46
CA ILE A 164 -7.30 -8.09 37.23
C ILE A 164 -6.42 -6.82 37.46
N LYS A 165 -6.29 -6.38 38.72
CA LYS A 165 -5.47 -5.21 39.14
C LYS A 165 -4.14 -5.62 39.80
N SER A 166 -3.65 -6.86 39.65
CA SER A 166 -2.35 -7.22 40.21
C SER A 166 -1.23 -6.41 39.50
N PRO A 167 -0.15 -6.03 40.20
CA PRO A 167 0.96 -5.30 39.63
C PRO A 167 1.55 -5.96 38.39
N ILE A 168 1.55 -7.29 38.36
CA ILE A 168 2.05 -8.10 37.23
C ILE A 168 1.16 -7.99 36.01
N TYR A 169 -0.15 -8.09 36.19
CA TYR A 169 -1.11 -7.88 35.10
C TYR A 169 -0.94 -6.47 34.52
N GLN A 170 -0.78 -5.45 35.35
CA GLN A 170 -0.56 -4.08 34.90
C GLN A 170 0.75 -3.93 34.10
N GLN A 171 1.85 -4.50 34.59
CA GLN A 171 3.13 -4.47 33.89
C GLN A 171 3.07 -5.16 32.52
N GLN A 172 2.41 -6.31 32.44
CA GLN A 172 2.23 -7.03 31.18
C GLN A 172 1.32 -6.30 30.20
N MET A 173 0.24 -5.70 30.72
CA MET A 173 -0.65 -4.85 29.90
C MET A 173 0.08 -3.61 29.38
N ASP A 174 0.96 -3.00 30.16
CA ASP A 174 1.75 -1.87 29.74
C ASP A 174 2.78 -2.26 28.66
N GLN A 175 3.42 -3.41 28.77
CA GLN A 175 4.26 -3.97 27.71
C GLN A 175 3.47 -4.25 26.43
N ALA A 176 2.30 -4.88 26.54
CA ALA A 176 1.43 -5.14 25.41
C ALA A 176 0.96 -3.84 24.73
N ARG A 177 0.63 -2.82 25.52
CA ARG A 177 0.28 -1.48 25.01
C ARG A 177 1.43 -0.83 24.26
N LEU A 178 2.64 -0.89 24.82
CA LEU A 178 3.83 -0.33 24.16
C LEU A 178 4.12 -1.02 22.82
N LEU A 179 4.08 -2.35 22.76
CA LEU A 179 4.25 -3.11 21.53
C LEU A 179 3.17 -2.75 20.50
N ASN A 180 1.91 -2.64 20.93
CA ASN A 180 0.80 -2.26 20.05
C ASN A 180 0.97 -0.83 19.52
N GLN A 181 1.36 0.13 20.35
CA GLN A 181 1.64 1.52 19.92
C GLN A 181 2.80 1.56 18.92
N THR A 182 3.88 0.82 19.17
CA THR A 182 5.01 0.69 18.26
C THR A 182 4.59 0.08 16.93
N GLN A 183 3.72 -0.93 16.95
CA GLN A 183 3.16 -1.56 15.75
C GLN A 183 2.38 -0.55 14.90
N TRP A 184 1.47 0.21 15.53
CA TRP A 184 0.68 1.24 14.83
C TRP A 184 1.56 2.34 14.24
N PHE A 185 2.59 2.77 14.97
CA PHE A 185 3.56 3.76 14.48
C PHE A 185 4.32 3.26 13.24
N LEU A 186 4.86 2.04 13.30
CA LEU A 186 5.57 1.44 12.16
C LEU A 186 4.65 1.22 10.94
N MET A 187 3.40 0.80 11.17
CA MET A 187 2.39 0.65 10.11
C MET A 187 2.07 1.99 9.46
N SER A 188 1.90 3.04 10.24
CA SER A 188 1.64 4.40 9.74
C SER A 188 2.80 4.90 8.88
N LEU A 189 4.04 4.68 9.33
CA LEU A 189 5.23 5.06 8.58
C LEU A 189 5.36 4.27 7.26
N LEU A 190 5.06 2.97 7.28
CA LEU A 190 5.03 2.14 6.08
C LEU A 190 3.98 2.63 5.09
N PHE A 191 2.80 3.00 5.57
CA PHE A 191 1.72 3.56 4.75
C PHE A 191 2.14 4.88 4.08
N ILE A 192 2.80 5.78 4.81
CA ILE A 192 3.34 7.03 4.26
C ILE A 192 4.39 6.73 3.18
N CYS A 193 5.31 5.79 3.42
CA CYS A 193 6.28 5.38 2.41
C CYS A 193 5.61 4.83 1.13
N ALA A 194 4.55 4.01 1.28
CA ALA A 194 3.80 3.48 0.14
C ALA A 194 3.12 4.59 -0.68
N LEU A 195 2.52 5.59 -0.01
CA LEU A 195 1.95 6.76 -0.68
C LEU A 195 3.00 7.57 -1.45
N LEU A 196 4.18 7.79 -0.86
CA LEU A 196 5.26 8.52 -1.51
C LEU A 196 5.80 7.77 -2.73
N VAL A 197 5.99 6.45 -2.64
CA VAL A 197 6.38 5.62 -3.79
C VAL A 197 5.32 5.67 -4.88
N GLY A 198 4.05 5.52 -4.54
CA GLY A 198 2.93 5.62 -5.46
C GLY A 198 2.88 6.98 -6.18
N TYR A 199 3.09 8.07 -5.45
CA TYR A 199 3.16 9.41 -6.02
C TYR A 199 4.32 9.58 -7.00
N ILE A 200 5.53 9.09 -6.65
CA ILE A 200 6.69 9.14 -7.55
C ILE A 200 6.43 8.33 -8.83
N LEU A 201 5.84 7.13 -8.70
CA LEU A 201 5.48 6.31 -9.86
C LEU A 201 4.45 6.98 -10.76
N HIS A 202 3.46 7.65 -10.18
CA HIS A 202 2.46 8.43 -10.93
C HIS A 202 3.10 9.58 -11.72
N LEU A 203 4.01 10.35 -11.10
CA LEU A 203 4.75 11.41 -11.79
C LEU A 203 5.60 10.85 -12.94
N GLU A 204 6.31 9.74 -12.71
CA GLU A 204 7.14 9.07 -13.73
C GLU A 204 6.28 8.55 -14.89
N SER A 205 5.13 7.97 -14.61
CA SER A 205 4.17 7.50 -15.62
C SER A 205 3.66 8.65 -16.50
N ASN A 206 3.25 9.76 -15.89
CA ASN A 206 2.76 10.94 -16.62
C ASN A 206 3.85 11.56 -17.48
N TYR A 207 5.08 11.64 -16.97
CA TYR A 207 6.22 12.14 -17.73
C TYR A 207 6.54 11.24 -18.93
N ASN A 208 6.59 9.94 -18.72
CA ASN A 208 6.83 8.97 -19.79
C ASN A 208 5.72 8.98 -20.85
N LYS A 209 4.45 9.12 -20.41
CA LYS A 209 3.32 9.28 -21.32
C LYS A 209 3.45 10.54 -22.19
N HIS A 210 3.84 11.66 -21.59
CA HIS A 210 4.07 12.90 -22.34
C HIS A 210 5.19 12.75 -23.38
N LEU A 211 6.30 12.09 -23.00
CA LEU A 211 7.39 11.79 -23.94
C LEU A 211 6.96 10.84 -25.06
N ALA A 212 6.13 9.84 -24.77
CA ALA A 212 5.65 8.88 -25.76
C ALA A 212 4.66 9.50 -26.76
N LEU A 213 3.95 10.57 -26.39
CA LEU A 213 2.92 11.23 -27.20
C LEU A 213 3.41 12.47 -27.95
N THR A 214 4.69 12.82 -27.82
CA THR A 214 5.27 14.04 -28.41
C THR A 214 6.33 13.66 -29.43
N ASP A 215 6.36 14.36 -30.58
CA ASP A 215 7.44 14.22 -31.56
C ASP A 215 8.74 14.85 -31.05
N ALA A 216 9.83 14.10 -31.12
CA ALA A 216 11.11 14.50 -30.53
C ALA A 216 11.73 15.74 -31.20
N LEU A 217 11.49 15.94 -32.49
CA LEU A 217 12.04 17.06 -33.29
C LEU A 217 11.19 18.31 -33.17
N THR A 218 9.91 18.20 -33.49
CA THR A 218 9.01 19.35 -33.65
C THR A 218 8.32 19.76 -32.34
N LYS A 219 8.29 18.87 -31.31
CA LYS A 219 7.65 19.06 -30.01
C LYS A 219 6.12 19.11 -30.02
N ILE A 220 5.47 19.07 -31.18
CA ILE A 220 4.03 18.85 -31.27
C ILE A 220 3.68 17.37 -30.97
N LYS A 221 2.40 17.06 -30.91
CA LYS A 221 1.92 15.69 -30.73
C LYS A 221 2.34 14.79 -31.91
N ASN A 222 2.61 13.54 -31.64
CA ASN A 222 2.99 12.54 -32.64
C ASN A 222 1.79 11.68 -33.10
N ARG A 223 2.04 10.75 -34.02
CA ARG A 223 1.06 9.80 -34.57
C ARG A 223 0.31 9.01 -33.49
N LEU A 224 1.02 8.57 -32.41
CA LEU A 224 0.40 7.83 -31.32
C LEU A 224 -0.63 8.70 -30.58
N ALA A 225 -0.27 9.94 -30.30
CA ALA A 225 -1.18 10.90 -29.69
C ALA A 225 -2.41 11.17 -30.57
N MET A 226 -2.23 11.26 -31.90
CA MET A 226 -3.36 11.40 -32.84
C MET A 226 -4.29 10.19 -32.76
N THR A 227 -3.74 8.98 -32.73
CA THR A 227 -4.54 7.75 -32.61
C THR A 227 -5.39 7.75 -31.34
N GLU A 228 -4.80 8.12 -30.20
CA GLU A 228 -5.53 8.21 -28.92
C GLU A 228 -6.62 9.29 -28.96
N ASP A 229 -6.32 10.48 -29.51
CA ASP A 229 -7.26 11.59 -29.55
C ASP A 229 -8.44 11.29 -30.51
N VAL A 230 -8.18 10.69 -31.67
CA VAL A 230 -9.23 10.26 -32.62
C VAL A 230 -10.12 9.18 -32.01
N ASN A 231 -9.55 8.13 -31.42
CA ASN A 231 -10.33 7.06 -30.81
C ASN A 231 -11.22 7.61 -29.69
N ARG A 232 -10.71 8.54 -28.88
CA ARG A 232 -11.52 9.20 -27.84
C ARG A 232 -12.70 9.98 -28.40
N GLN A 233 -12.51 10.68 -29.53
CA GLN A 233 -13.60 11.41 -30.18
C GLN A 233 -14.64 10.46 -30.82
N ILE A 234 -14.19 9.33 -31.36
CA ILE A 234 -15.06 8.28 -31.87
C ILE A 234 -15.90 7.68 -30.73
N GLU A 235 -15.26 7.33 -29.60
CA GLU A 235 -15.95 6.80 -28.40
C GLU A 235 -16.99 7.78 -27.84
N SER A 236 -16.71 9.08 -27.89
CA SER A 236 -17.66 10.13 -27.48
C SER A 236 -18.66 10.52 -28.58
N GLN A 237 -18.64 9.86 -29.73
CA GLN A 237 -19.48 10.15 -30.88
C GLN A 237 -19.41 11.62 -31.34
N THR A 238 -18.27 12.27 -31.14
CA THR A 238 -18.05 13.66 -31.52
C THR A 238 -17.68 13.69 -33.00
N HIS A 239 -18.34 14.53 -33.77
CA HIS A 239 -18.02 14.73 -35.20
C HIS A 239 -16.75 15.59 -35.35
N PHE A 240 -15.85 15.18 -36.22
CA PHE A 240 -14.59 15.89 -36.52
C PHE A 240 -14.12 15.57 -37.94
N THR A 241 -13.14 16.32 -38.42
CA THR A 241 -12.48 16.07 -39.69
C THR A 241 -10.98 15.89 -39.46
N VAL A 242 -10.42 14.84 -40.01
CA VAL A 242 -8.98 14.62 -40.12
C VAL A 242 -8.49 15.32 -41.35
N CYS A 243 -7.47 16.18 -41.21
CA CYS A 243 -6.74 16.80 -42.30
C CYS A 243 -5.32 16.24 -42.31
N LEU A 244 -4.93 15.51 -43.35
CA LEU A 244 -3.55 15.09 -43.60
C LEU A 244 -2.85 16.09 -44.48
N LEU A 245 -1.56 16.32 -44.23
CA LEU A 245 -0.70 17.21 -45.03
C LEU A 245 0.62 16.50 -45.33
N ASP A 246 1.06 16.58 -46.55
CA ASP A 246 2.37 16.14 -47.04
C ASP A 246 3.11 17.33 -47.65
N LEU A 247 4.35 17.57 -47.22
CA LEU A 247 5.15 18.73 -47.63
C LEU A 247 5.74 18.52 -49.02
N ASN A 248 5.32 19.34 -50.00
CA ASN A 248 5.83 19.27 -51.34
C ASN A 248 7.25 19.81 -51.43
N GLY A 249 8.17 19.05 -52.03
CA GLY A 249 9.56 19.46 -52.24
C GLY A 249 10.47 19.36 -51.01
N PHE A 250 9.98 18.81 -49.87
CA PHE A 250 10.80 18.70 -48.65
C PHE A 250 12.08 17.88 -48.84
N LYS A 251 12.02 16.82 -49.63
CA LYS A 251 13.22 16.05 -49.98
C LYS A 251 14.28 16.88 -50.67
N GLN A 252 13.87 17.81 -51.59
CA GLN A 252 14.81 18.69 -52.28
C GLN A 252 15.53 19.62 -51.31
N ILE A 253 14.84 20.12 -50.28
CA ILE A 253 15.47 20.91 -49.22
C ILE A 253 16.54 20.10 -48.47
N ASN A 254 16.25 18.86 -48.11
CA ASN A 254 17.23 17.97 -47.46
C ASN A 254 18.44 17.72 -48.38
N ASP A 255 18.18 17.45 -49.67
CA ASP A 255 19.25 17.10 -50.63
C ASP A 255 20.12 18.34 -50.95
N GLN A 256 19.54 19.54 -50.97
CA GLN A 256 20.23 20.80 -51.34
C GLN A 256 20.90 21.48 -50.13
N TYR A 257 20.25 21.48 -48.96
CA TYR A 257 20.68 22.27 -47.80
C TYR A 257 21.02 21.41 -46.58
N GLY A 258 20.90 20.07 -46.71
CA GLY A 258 21.18 19.13 -45.66
C GLY A 258 20.02 18.92 -44.68
N HIS A 259 20.07 17.81 -43.96
CA HIS A 259 19.02 17.41 -43.00
C HIS A 259 18.76 18.43 -41.88
N HIS A 260 19.78 19.21 -41.49
CA HIS A 260 19.60 20.23 -40.47
C HIS A 260 18.67 21.37 -40.96
N ALA A 261 18.74 21.71 -42.23
CA ALA A 261 17.83 22.69 -42.83
C ALA A 261 16.38 22.17 -42.91
N GLY A 262 16.22 20.88 -43.24
CA GLY A 262 14.92 20.21 -43.17
C GLY A 262 14.34 20.16 -41.72
N ASP A 263 15.17 19.91 -40.73
CA ASP A 263 14.76 19.94 -39.32
C ASP A 263 14.25 21.33 -38.93
N ILE A 264 14.92 22.41 -39.34
CA ILE A 264 14.48 23.81 -39.10
C ILE A 264 13.13 24.06 -39.77
N ALA A 265 12.95 23.58 -41.01
CA ALA A 265 11.71 23.75 -41.76
C ALA A 265 10.54 23.04 -41.06
N LEU A 266 10.72 21.79 -40.61
CA LEU A 266 9.72 21.05 -39.89
C LEU A 266 9.35 21.68 -38.52
N GLN A 267 10.35 22.16 -37.77
CA GLN A 267 10.13 22.86 -36.50
C GLN A 267 9.38 24.18 -36.69
N THR A 268 9.68 24.91 -37.77
CA THR A 268 9.02 26.19 -38.08
C THR A 268 7.56 25.96 -38.44
N LEU A 269 7.27 24.99 -39.32
CA LEU A 269 5.90 24.65 -39.69
C LEU A 269 5.09 24.12 -38.49
N ALA A 270 5.67 23.28 -37.68
CA ALA A 270 5.01 22.77 -36.47
C ALA A 270 4.56 23.92 -35.56
N LYS A 271 5.43 24.94 -35.35
CA LYS A 271 5.08 26.12 -34.55
C LYS A 271 3.98 26.97 -35.22
N ARG A 272 4.00 27.08 -36.55
CA ARG A 272 2.95 27.82 -37.28
C ARG A 272 1.60 27.10 -37.10
N PHE A 273 1.55 25.76 -37.22
CA PHE A 273 0.34 24.99 -37.03
C PHE A 273 -0.20 25.06 -35.60
N GLU A 274 0.67 25.14 -34.58
CA GLU A 274 0.23 25.34 -33.18
C GLU A 274 -0.39 26.74 -32.96
N ASN A 275 0.00 27.74 -33.77
CA ASN A 275 -0.45 29.13 -33.64
C ASN A 275 -1.63 29.46 -34.56
N VAL A 276 -2.12 28.52 -35.37
CA VAL A 276 -3.34 28.72 -36.16
C VAL A 276 -4.52 28.94 -35.21
N GLU A 277 -5.19 30.08 -35.38
CA GLU A 277 -6.40 30.42 -34.58
C GLU A 277 -7.60 29.59 -35.03
N CYS A 278 -7.45 28.28 -34.92
CA CYS A 278 -8.55 27.31 -34.99
C CYS A 278 -8.48 26.40 -33.75
N HIS A 279 -9.61 25.92 -33.31
CA HIS A 279 -9.62 24.94 -32.20
C HIS A 279 -9.11 23.57 -32.67
N CYS A 280 -8.07 23.56 -33.51
CA CYS A 280 -7.46 22.39 -34.12
C CYS A 280 -6.22 21.93 -33.32
N ARG A 281 -5.90 20.67 -33.45
CA ARG A 281 -4.68 20.09 -32.85
C ARG A 281 -3.79 19.57 -33.96
N ALA A 282 -2.53 19.97 -33.94
CA ALA A 282 -1.53 19.54 -34.91
C ALA A 282 -0.74 18.32 -34.40
N TYR A 283 -0.45 17.44 -35.34
CA TYR A 283 0.30 16.21 -35.11
C TYR A 283 1.35 16.03 -36.21
N ARG A 284 2.49 15.44 -35.86
CA ARG A 284 3.45 14.95 -36.85
C ARG A 284 3.28 13.46 -37.02
N MET A 285 2.98 13.02 -38.25
CA MET A 285 2.72 11.61 -38.56
C MET A 285 4.02 10.83 -38.82
N GLY A 286 5.04 11.47 -39.30
CA GLY A 286 6.37 10.93 -39.57
C GLY A 286 7.00 11.64 -40.81
N GLY A 287 8.33 11.67 -40.92
CA GLY A 287 8.98 12.32 -42.03
C GLY A 287 8.56 13.75 -42.22
N ASP A 288 7.95 14.06 -43.39
CA ASP A 288 7.38 15.33 -43.82
C ASP A 288 5.84 15.38 -43.76
N GLU A 289 5.21 14.39 -43.11
CA GLU A 289 3.77 14.32 -42.97
C GLU A 289 3.29 14.92 -41.67
N PHE A 290 2.26 15.76 -41.75
CA PHE A 290 1.54 16.35 -40.63
C PHE A 290 0.05 15.96 -40.67
N ALA A 291 -0.63 16.10 -39.58
CA ALA A 291 -2.07 15.96 -39.52
C ALA A 291 -2.67 16.98 -38.53
N LEU A 292 -3.92 17.38 -38.81
CA LEU A 292 -4.71 18.16 -37.87
C LEU A 292 -6.06 17.47 -37.66
N ILE A 293 -6.56 17.59 -36.44
CA ILE A 293 -7.96 17.22 -36.09
C ILE A 293 -8.72 18.53 -35.98
N LEU A 294 -9.68 18.73 -36.88
CA LEU A 294 -10.56 19.88 -36.95
C LEU A 294 -11.89 19.52 -36.27
N PRO A 295 -12.43 20.36 -35.37
CA PRO A 295 -13.76 20.14 -34.82
C PRO A 295 -14.82 20.23 -35.91
N GLN A 296 -16.03 19.71 -35.60
CA GLN A 296 -17.15 19.91 -36.51
C GLN A 296 -17.44 21.40 -36.68
N GLN A 297 -17.48 21.85 -37.92
CA GLN A 297 -17.70 23.23 -38.32
C GLN A 297 -18.71 23.31 -39.46
N ARG A 298 -19.33 24.48 -39.64
CA ARG A 298 -20.06 24.79 -40.86
C ARG A 298 -19.12 24.88 -42.04
N GLN A 299 -19.63 24.73 -43.23
CA GLN A 299 -18.78 24.71 -44.44
C GLN A 299 -17.94 25.98 -44.60
N GLU A 300 -18.50 27.17 -44.36
CA GLU A 300 -17.80 28.45 -44.40
C GLU A 300 -16.66 28.56 -43.36
N GLU A 301 -16.89 28.04 -42.15
CA GLU A 301 -15.88 28.02 -41.09
C GLU A 301 -14.76 26.99 -41.39
N MET A 302 -15.09 25.88 -42.05
CA MET A 302 -14.13 24.88 -42.52
C MET A 302 -13.23 25.47 -43.61
N GLU A 303 -13.80 26.22 -44.59
CA GLU A 303 -13.04 26.88 -45.62
C GLU A 303 -12.06 27.91 -45.03
N GLN A 304 -12.50 28.76 -44.09
CA GLN A 304 -11.66 29.71 -43.39
C GLN A 304 -10.53 28.99 -42.58
N THR A 305 -10.84 27.86 -41.94
CA THR A 305 -9.85 27.08 -41.22
C THR A 305 -8.79 26.49 -42.16
N LEU A 306 -9.20 25.99 -43.32
CA LEU A 306 -8.27 25.48 -44.33
C LEU A 306 -7.41 26.61 -44.95
N GLU A 307 -7.97 27.78 -45.21
CA GLU A 307 -7.21 28.97 -45.64
C GLU A 307 -6.16 29.36 -44.57
N ALA A 308 -6.55 29.37 -43.30
CA ALA A 308 -5.61 29.64 -42.18
C ALA A 308 -4.49 28.59 -42.10
N ILE A 309 -4.77 27.31 -42.34
CA ILE A 309 -3.75 26.27 -42.41
C ILE A 309 -2.82 26.47 -43.61
N LEU A 310 -3.37 26.81 -44.77
CA LEU A 310 -2.59 27.06 -45.98
C LEU A 310 -1.73 28.32 -45.85
N SER A 311 -2.20 29.36 -45.16
CA SER A 311 -1.42 30.58 -44.91
C SER A 311 -0.14 30.34 -44.10
N CYS A 312 -0.05 29.22 -43.38
CA CYS A 312 1.19 28.81 -42.70
C CYS A 312 2.38 28.61 -43.68
N PHE A 313 2.08 28.45 -44.98
CA PHE A 313 3.08 28.27 -46.06
C PHE A 313 3.39 29.52 -46.81
N ASP A 314 2.67 30.64 -46.61
CA ASP A 314 2.85 31.89 -47.35
C ASP A 314 4.17 32.56 -47.01
N GLU A 315 4.58 32.51 -45.76
CA GLU A 315 5.85 33.07 -45.32
C GLU A 315 7.01 32.10 -45.59
N LYS A 316 8.11 32.64 -46.17
CA LYS A 316 9.35 31.91 -46.34
C LYS A 316 9.89 31.43 -45.01
N ILE A 317 10.48 30.24 -45.01
CA ILE A 317 11.16 29.64 -43.86
C ILE A 317 12.64 30.00 -43.94
N THR A 318 13.14 30.71 -42.95
CA THR A 318 14.56 31.10 -42.86
C THR A 318 15.37 29.91 -42.36
N LEU A 319 16.24 29.36 -43.20
CA LEU A 319 17.12 28.23 -42.88
C LEU A 319 18.47 28.72 -42.33
N SER A 320 18.96 29.86 -42.80
CA SER A 320 20.18 30.57 -42.36
C SER A 320 20.05 32.05 -42.55
N LEU A 321 21.08 32.84 -42.19
CA LEU A 321 21.10 34.31 -42.39
C LEU A 321 20.87 34.75 -43.84
N GLU A 322 21.26 33.91 -44.81
CA GLU A 322 21.21 34.26 -46.25
C GLU A 322 20.25 33.37 -47.05
N THR A 323 19.68 32.34 -46.42
CA THR A 323 18.89 31.31 -47.12
C THR A 323 17.49 31.21 -46.56
N SER A 324 16.50 31.42 -47.40
CA SER A 324 15.10 31.16 -47.07
C SER A 324 14.43 30.35 -48.20
N VAL A 325 13.54 29.45 -47.81
CA VAL A 325 12.80 28.57 -48.71
C VAL A 325 11.30 28.74 -48.51
N GLN A 326 10.56 28.49 -49.57
CA GLN A 326 9.11 28.41 -49.50
C GLN A 326 8.69 26.97 -49.74
N LEU A 327 7.83 26.48 -48.85
CA LEU A 327 7.22 25.16 -48.93
C LEU A 327 5.75 25.29 -49.29
N SER A 328 5.20 24.24 -49.85
CA SER A 328 3.76 24.05 -49.99
C SER A 328 3.37 22.66 -49.47
N ALA A 329 2.11 22.40 -49.32
CA ALA A 329 1.63 21.08 -48.93
C ALA A 329 0.46 20.61 -49.78
N SER A 330 0.32 19.31 -49.90
CA SER A 330 -0.88 18.65 -50.38
C SER A 330 -1.74 18.24 -49.21
N LEU A 331 -3.03 18.52 -49.26
CA LEU A 331 -3.97 18.25 -48.18
C LEU A 331 -4.99 17.19 -48.59
N GLY A 332 -5.39 16.37 -47.61
CA GLY A 332 -6.50 15.42 -47.74
C GLY A 332 -7.37 15.41 -46.53
N LEU A 333 -8.65 15.47 -46.72
CA LEU A 333 -9.66 15.55 -45.66
C LEU A 333 -10.47 14.25 -45.57
N ALA A 334 -10.82 13.87 -44.36
CA ALA A 334 -11.79 12.79 -44.08
C ALA A 334 -12.61 13.10 -42.81
N SER A 335 -13.93 13.12 -42.96
CA SER A 335 -14.85 13.50 -41.89
C SER A 335 -15.48 12.26 -41.23
N TYR A 336 -15.47 12.24 -39.88
CA TYR A 336 -16.16 11.24 -39.07
C TYR A 336 -17.59 11.75 -38.75
N PRO A 337 -18.61 10.86 -38.81
CA PRO A 337 -18.59 9.47 -39.26
C PRO A 337 -18.77 9.23 -40.75
N ALA A 338 -18.95 10.29 -41.54
CA ALA A 338 -19.42 10.21 -42.94
C ALA A 338 -18.44 9.45 -43.87
N GLN A 339 -17.14 9.53 -43.63
CA GLN A 339 -16.10 9.00 -44.52
C GLN A 339 -15.19 7.95 -43.85
N GLY A 340 -15.55 7.48 -42.66
CA GLY A 340 -14.89 6.39 -41.95
C GLY A 340 -15.43 6.22 -40.53
N SER A 341 -15.45 4.98 -40.05
CA SER A 341 -15.97 4.60 -38.74
C SER A 341 -14.87 4.42 -37.68
N ASN A 342 -13.61 4.34 -38.13
CA ASN A 342 -12.44 4.15 -37.28
C ASN A 342 -11.23 4.92 -37.81
N PHE A 343 -10.19 5.02 -36.96
CA PHE A 343 -8.98 5.79 -37.31
C PHE A 343 -8.31 5.35 -38.62
N SER A 344 -8.25 4.04 -38.87
CA SER A 344 -7.60 3.49 -40.05
C SER A 344 -8.34 3.85 -41.36
N GLU A 345 -9.68 3.79 -41.33
CA GLU A 345 -10.53 4.17 -42.46
C GLU A 345 -10.43 5.67 -42.78
N LEU A 346 -10.50 6.52 -41.73
CA LEU A 346 -10.35 7.96 -41.89
C LEU A 346 -8.98 8.32 -42.46
N LEU A 347 -7.89 7.75 -41.96
CA LEU A 347 -6.56 7.96 -42.51
C LEU A 347 -6.45 7.56 -43.98
N LYS A 348 -6.95 6.36 -44.32
CA LYS A 348 -6.94 5.84 -45.71
C LYS A 348 -7.70 6.78 -46.66
N THR A 349 -8.86 7.26 -46.21
CA THR A 349 -9.68 8.21 -47.03
C THR A 349 -8.96 9.56 -47.19
N ALA A 350 -8.42 10.10 -46.08
CA ALA A 350 -7.67 11.36 -46.14
C ALA A 350 -6.43 11.23 -47.03
N ASP A 351 -5.67 10.14 -46.93
CA ASP A 351 -4.50 9.87 -47.75
C ASP A 351 -4.86 9.79 -49.26
N SER A 352 -5.94 9.06 -49.57
CA SER A 352 -6.44 8.98 -50.96
C SER A 352 -6.80 10.36 -51.51
N ASN A 353 -7.47 11.21 -50.74
CA ASN A 353 -7.83 12.58 -51.14
C ASN A 353 -6.60 13.48 -51.30
N MET A 354 -5.63 13.36 -50.42
CA MET A 354 -4.34 14.07 -50.48
C MET A 354 -3.56 13.69 -51.74
N TYR A 355 -3.51 12.40 -52.07
CA TYR A 355 -2.86 11.92 -53.27
C TYR A 355 -3.47 12.45 -54.57
N GLN A 356 -4.81 12.54 -54.66
CA GLN A 356 -5.51 13.15 -55.80
C GLN A 356 -5.15 14.63 -55.97
N MET A 357 -5.07 15.37 -54.88
CA MET A 357 -4.65 16.79 -54.91
C MET A 357 -3.21 16.93 -55.42
N LYS A 358 -2.29 16.06 -54.94
CA LYS A 358 -0.86 16.09 -55.35
C LYS A 358 -0.72 15.88 -56.86
N PHE A 359 -1.48 14.97 -57.47
CA PHE A 359 -1.48 14.78 -58.93
C PHE A 359 -2.12 15.92 -59.72
N ALA A 360 -3.17 16.55 -59.23
CA ALA A 360 -3.81 17.71 -59.87
C ALA A 360 -2.85 18.90 -59.91
N THR A 361 -2.06 19.12 -58.87
CA THR A 361 -1.06 20.19 -58.77
C THR A 361 0.15 19.93 -59.70
N GLN A 362 0.65 18.68 -59.79
CA GLN A 362 1.71 18.33 -60.72
C GLN A 362 1.30 18.46 -62.19
N LYS A 363 0.08 18.11 -62.55
CA LYS A 363 -0.41 18.32 -63.93
C LYS A 363 -0.46 19.81 -64.32
N ARG A 364 -0.79 20.71 -63.41
CA ARG A 364 -0.78 22.15 -63.65
C ARG A 364 0.63 22.73 -63.84
N SER A 365 1.65 22.21 -63.13
CA SER A 365 3.04 22.64 -63.27
C SER A 365 3.77 22.08 -64.51
N ILE A 366 3.20 21.09 -65.21
CA ILE A 366 3.75 20.53 -66.47
C ILE A 366 3.10 21.22 -67.70
N GLN A 367 2.00 21.95 -67.51
CA GLN A 367 1.32 22.68 -68.58
C GLN A 367 1.72 24.19 -68.70
N LEU A 368 2.66 24.67 -67.91
CA LEU A 368 3.30 25.96 -67.96
C LEU A 368 4.75 25.81 -68.41
#